data_3b82db755bbd17531dc6c5980121f12f
#
_entry.id   3b82db755bbd17531dc6c5980121f12f
#
_cell.length_a   1.000
_cell.length_b   1.000
_cell.length_c   1.000
_cell.angle_alpha   90.00
_cell.angle_beta   90.00
_cell.angle_gamma   90.00
#
_symmetry.space_group_name_H-M   'P 1'
#
loop_
_entity.id
_entity.type
_entity.pdbx_description
1 polymer ?
#
loop_
_entity_poly.entity_id
_entity_poly.type
_entity_poly.pdbx_seq_one_letter_code
_entity_poly.pdbx_strand_id
1 'polypeptide(L)'
;LYFDMIGRKTAALISASIEAGALLATDDEAVIAGYRRFGWALGLAFQLNDDLLGIWGQEQKTGKVPTDVARHKKTLPVMYAFQHAGPEDRDRLAELYALLEPGDEQIAEVVAILERSGAQDFTRAEAQRYRDECLAELDALTVVEPGAREKLKGIIVGVISA
;
A
#
# COMPACT_ATOMS: atom_id res chain seq x y z
N LEU A 1 -9.82 10.60 2.07
CA LEU A 1 -8.72 11.47 1.62
C LEU A 1 -7.46 10.66 1.28
N TYR A 2 -6.92 9.79 2.21
CA TYR A 2 -5.70 9.00 1.92
C TYR A 2 -5.89 8.06 0.72
N PHE A 3 -6.93 7.24 0.71
CA PHE A 3 -7.22 6.31 -0.39
C PHE A 3 -7.49 7.02 -1.73
N ASP A 4 -8.10 8.22 -1.73
CA ASP A 4 -8.27 9.03 -2.93
C ASP A 4 -6.90 9.50 -3.47
N MET A 5 -6.02 9.92 -2.58
CA MET A 5 -4.67 10.36 -2.95
C MET A 5 -3.84 9.22 -3.57
N ILE A 6 -3.76 8.04 -2.92
CA ILE A 6 -3.00 6.91 -3.46
C ILE A 6 -3.67 6.31 -4.70
N GLY A 7 -5.00 6.36 -4.78
CA GLY A 7 -5.76 5.98 -5.96
C GLY A 7 -5.33 6.80 -7.17
N ARG A 8 -5.29 8.12 -7.06
CA ARG A 8 -4.88 9.02 -8.15
C ARG A 8 -3.37 8.97 -8.44
N LYS A 9 -2.54 8.83 -7.40
CA LYS A 9 -1.08 8.85 -7.53
C LYS A 9 -0.51 7.55 -8.09
N THR A 10 -1.00 6.40 -7.62
CA THR A 10 -0.42 5.07 -7.89
C THR A 10 -1.39 4.17 -8.63
N ALA A 11 -2.61 3.97 -8.11
CA ALA A 11 -3.54 2.99 -8.66
C ALA A 11 -4.03 3.38 -10.06
N ALA A 12 -4.26 4.66 -10.34
CA ALA A 12 -4.69 5.12 -11.65
C ALA A 12 -3.68 4.78 -12.76
N LEU A 13 -2.38 4.93 -12.50
CA LEU A 13 -1.34 4.62 -13.48
C LEU A 13 -1.24 3.12 -13.75
N ILE A 14 -1.27 2.29 -12.70
CA ILE A 14 -1.23 0.84 -12.83
C ILE A 14 -2.49 0.35 -13.55
N SER A 15 -3.66 0.84 -13.16
CA SER A 15 -4.93 0.53 -13.81
C SER A 15 -4.94 0.88 -15.29
N ALA A 16 -4.51 2.10 -15.65
CA ALA A 16 -4.45 2.55 -17.05
C ALA A 16 -3.46 1.72 -17.88
N SER A 17 -2.32 1.33 -17.30
CA SER A 17 -1.33 0.49 -18.00
C SER A 17 -1.88 -0.91 -18.31
N ILE A 18 -2.59 -1.51 -17.36
CA ILE A 18 -3.23 -2.83 -17.53
C ILE A 18 -4.39 -2.74 -18.52
N GLU A 19 -5.23 -1.71 -18.41
CA GLU A 19 -6.32 -1.43 -19.33
C GLU A 19 -5.84 -1.25 -20.77
N ALA A 20 -4.74 -0.52 -20.97
CA ALA A 20 -4.14 -0.36 -22.29
C ALA A 20 -3.73 -1.70 -22.92
N GLY A 21 -3.21 -2.63 -22.10
CA GLY A 21 -2.92 -4.00 -22.54
C GLY A 21 -4.19 -4.77 -22.96
N ALA A 22 -5.29 -4.61 -22.22
CA ALA A 22 -6.56 -5.23 -22.55
C ALA A 22 -7.16 -4.67 -23.85
N LEU A 23 -7.10 -3.35 -24.05
CA LEU A 23 -7.56 -2.67 -25.27
C LEU A 23 -6.84 -3.15 -26.55
N LEU A 24 -5.59 -3.58 -26.42
CA LEU A 24 -4.85 -4.16 -27.56
C LEU A 24 -5.26 -5.62 -27.87
N ALA A 25 -5.91 -6.30 -26.93
CA ALA A 25 -6.22 -7.71 -27.03
C ALA A 25 -7.69 -8.01 -27.34
N THR A 26 -8.62 -7.09 -27.04
CA THR A 26 -10.06 -7.31 -27.20
C THR A 26 -10.84 -6.01 -27.32
N ASP A 27 -12.00 -6.09 -28.00
CA ASP A 27 -13.01 -5.02 -28.07
C ASP A 27 -14.14 -5.24 -27.04
N ASP A 28 -14.06 -6.27 -26.19
CA ASP A 28 -15.09 -6.57 -25.18
C ASP A 28 -14.94 -5.62 -23.98
N GLU A 29 -15.86 -4.66 -23.90
CA GLU A 29 -15.92 -3.65 -22.85
C GLU A 29 -15.98 -4.25 -21.42
N ALA A 30 -16.62 -5.41 -21.25
CA ALA A 30 -16.74 -6.06 -19.94
C ALA A 30 -15.38 -6.61 -19.50
N VAL A 31 -14.63 -7.20 -20.43
CA VAL A 31 -13.26 -7.68 -20.20
C VAL A 31 -12.32 -6.52 -19.88
N ILE A 32 -12.37 -5.46 -20.69
CA ILE A 32 -11.54 -4.24 -20.49
C ILE A 32 -11.81 -3.63 -19.11
N ALA A 33 -13.10 -3.46 -18.75
CA ALA A 33 -13.48 -2.95 -17.44
C ALA A 33 -13.01 -3.84 -16.29
N GLY A 34 -13.00 -5.15 -16.46
CA GLY A 34 -12.47 -6.11 -15.49
C GLY A 34 -10.97 -5.93 -15.27
N TYR A 35 -10.19 -5.79 -16.34
CA TYR A 35 -8.76 -5.49 -16.24
C TYR A 35 -8.47 -4.14 -15.59
N ARG A 36 -9.31 -3.13 -15.81
CA ARG A 36 -9.24 -1.83 -15.14
C ARG A 36 -9.44 -1.97 -13.62
N ARG A 37 -10.47 -2.72 -13.18
CA ARG A 37 -10.72 -2.97 -11.75
C ARG A 37 -9.58 -3.76 -11.10
N PHE A 38 -9.13 -4.81 -11.76
CA PHE A 38 -7.94 -5.58 -11.34
C PHE A 38 -6.73 -4.68 -11.11
N GLY A 39 -6.40 -3.82 -12.08
CA GLY A 39 -5.27 -2.89 -11.99
C GLY A 39 -5.43 -1.84 -10.88
N TRP A 40 -6.66 -1.40 -10.63
CA TRP A 40 -6.94 -0.46 -9.55
C TRP A 40 -6.70 -1.10 -8.17
N ALA A 41 -7.24 -2.29 -7.92
CA ALA A 41 -7.04 -3.03 -6.68
C ALA A 41 -5.56 -3.37 -6.46
N LEU A 42 -4.86 -3.81 -7.52
CA LEU A 42 -3.41 -4.06 -7.48
C LEU A 42 -2.63 -2.81 -7.06
N GLY A 43 -2.96 -1.66 -7.62
CA GLY A 43 -2.27 -0.40 -7.32
C GLY A 43 -2.47 0.06 -5.87
N LEU A 44 -3.67 -0.13 -5.33
CA LEU A 44 -3.95 0.17 -3.92
C LEU A 44 -3.19 -0.79 -2.99
N ALA A 45 -3.25 -2.09 -3.26
CA ALA A 45 -2.52 -3.10 -2.49
C ALA A 45 -1.00 -2.84 -2.51
N PHE A 46 -0.46 -2.51 -3.70
CA PHE A 46 0.95 -2.17 -3.87
C PHE A 46 1.36 -0.98 -3.00
N GLN A 47 0.59 0.13 -3.01
CA GLN A 47 0.94 1.31 -2.23
C GLN A 47 0.85 1.06 -0.73
N LEU A 48 -0.14 0.30 -0.27
CA LEU A 48 -0.26 -0.05 1.15
C LEU A 48 0.88 -0.96 1.62
N ASN A 49 1.32 -1.88 0.76
CA ASN A 49 2.50 -2.70 1.02
C ASN A 49 3.78 -1.86 1.07
N ASP A 50 3.93 -0.87 0.17
CA ASP A 50 5.05 0.08 0.18
C ASP A 50 5.08 0.89 1.49
N ASP A 51 3.93 1.36 1.98
CA ASP A 51 3.80 2.07 3.25
C ASP A 51 4.25 1.21 4.46
N LEU A 52 3.91 -0.09 4.45
CA LEU A 52 4.37 -1.03 5.47
C LEU A 52 5.89 -1.24 5.39
N LEU A 53 6.41 -1.47 4.19
CA LEU A 53 7.84 -1.70 3.97
C LEU A 53 8.68 -0.45 4.28
N GLY A 54 8.16 0.74 4.04
CA GLY A 54 8.81 2.02 4.35
C GLY A 54 9.01 2.26 5.85
N ILE A 55 8.24 1.56 6.71
CA ILE A 55 8.33 1.67 8.17
C ILE A 55 8.88 0.38 8.81
N TRP A 56 8.44 -0.80 8.37
CA TRP A 56 8.77 -2.11 8.98
C TRP A 56 9.44 -3.10 8.03
N GLY A 57 9.99 -2.65 6.90
CA GLY A 57 10.63 -3.52 5.92
C GLY A 57 11.92 -4.18 6.41
N GLN A 58 12.42 -5.16 5.65
CA GLN A 58 13.59 -5.96 6.04
C GLN A 58 14.89 -5.13 6.19
N GLU A 59 15.00 -4.01 5.49
CA GLU A 59 16.14 -3.11 5.61
C GLU A 59 16.29 -2.55 7.02
N GLN A 60 15.20 -2.49 7.78
CA GLN A 60 15.18 -2.04 9.17
C GLN A 60 15.64 -3.12 10.14
N LYS A 61 15.45 -4.40 9.81
CA LYS A 61 16.03 -5.52 10.58
C LYS A 61 17.56 -5.52 10.53
N THR A 62 18.16 -4.80 9.58
CA THR A 62 19.62 -4.61 9.43
C THR A 62 20.13 -3.29 10.01
N GLY A 63 19.28 -2.53 10.75
CA GLY A 63 19.68 -1.29 11.44
C GLY A 63 19.55 -0.02 10.59
N LYS A 64 18.89 -0.08 9.42
CA LYS A 64 18.58 1.14 8.67
C LYS A 64 17.35 1.84 9.23
N VAL A 65 17.41 3.16 9.27
CA VAL A 65 16.35 4.04 9.77
C VAL A 65 15.11 3.96 8.89
N PRO A 66 13.87 3.91 9.45
CA PRO A 66 12.60 3.99 8.72
C PRO A 66 12.53 5.24 7.84
N THR A 67 12.77 5.07 6.53
CA THR A 67 12.94 6.19 5.61
C THR A 67 11.68 7.04 5.47
N ASP A 68 10.51 6.43 5.60
CA ASP A 68 9.23 7.13 5.48
C ASP A 68 8.93 8.00 6.69
N VAL A 69 9.30 7.54 7.89
CA VAL A 69 9.21 8.33 9.12
C VAL A 69 10.23 9.47 9.09
N ALA A 70 11.50 9.18 8.75
CA ALA A 70 12.56 10.18 8.65
C ALA A 70 12.24 11.32 7.66
N ARG A 71 11.45 11.02 6.62
CA ARG A 71 10.99 11.98 5.60
C ARG A 71 9.62 12.58 5.89
N HIS A 72 9.06 12.35 7.06
CA HIS A 72 7.73 12.82 7.48
C HIS A 72 6.62 12.50 6.47
N LYS A 73 6.70 11.35 5.78
CA LYS A 73 5.65 10.95 4.85
C LYS A 73 4.35 10.67 5.61
N LYS A 74 3.24 11.15 5.06
CA LYS A 74 1.89 10.92 5.59
C LYS A 74 1.33 9.62 5.01
N THR A 75 1.95 8.49 5.38
CA THR A 75 1.53 7.13 5.01
C THR A 75 0.26 6.72 5.76
N LEU A 76 -0.37 5.60 5.34
CA LEU A 76 -1.59 5.14 6.02
C LEU A 76 -1.37 4.88 7.52
N PRO A 77 -0.29 4.20 7.97
CA PRO A 77 -0.02 4.02 9.39
C PRO A 77 0.02 5.33 10.18
N VAL A 78 0.68 6.33 9.64
CA VAL A 78 0.80 7.65 10.26
C VAL A 78 -0.55 8.35 10.38
N MET A 79 -1.33 8.34 9.29
CA MET A 79 -2.67 8.94 9.28
C MET A 79 -3.63 8.22 10.23
N TYR A 80 -3.52 6.90 10.33
CA TYR A 80 -4.29 6.10 11.27
C TYR A 80 -3.94 6.46 12.72
N ALA A 81 -2.66 6.53 13.07
CA ALA A 81 -2.22 6.88 14.42
C ALA A 81 -2.70 8.28 14.84
N PHE A 82 -2.63 9.28 13.95
CA PHE A 82 -3.17 10.61 14.24
C PHE A 82 -4.68 10.61 14.53
N GLN A 83 -5.43 9.64 14.04
CA GLN A 83 -6.88 9.54 14.25
C GLN A 83 -7.26 8.67 15.45
N HIS A 84 -6.47 7.63 15.76
CA HIS A 84 -6.86 6.58 16.69
C HIS A 84 -5.95 6.42 17.92
N ALA A 85 -4.76 7.00 17.92
CA ALA A 85 -3.90 6.99 19.10
C ALA A 85 -4.52 7.78 20.26
N GLY A 86 -4.14 7.42 21.47
CA GLY A 86 -4.53 8.15 22.66
C GLY A 86 -4.07 9.63 22.63
N PRO A 87 -4.68 10.52 23.42
CA PRO A 87 -4.36 11.96 23.38
C PRO A 87 -2.86 12.25 23.54
N GLU A 88 -2.21 11.62 24.52
CA GLU A 88 -0.78 11.80 24.80
C GLU A 88 0.10 11.39 23.60
N ASP A 89 -0.18 10.23 23.01
CA ASP A 89 0.55 9.71 21.84
C ASP A 89 0.32 10.57 20.60
N ARG A 90 -0.90 11.05 20.41
CA ARG A 90 -1.23 11.93 19.30
C ARG A 90 -0.52 13.27 19.39
N ASP A 91 -0.51 13.90 20.59
CA ASP A 91 0.17 15.16 20.84
C ASP A 91 1.69 14.97 20.65
N ARG A 92 2.24 13.87 21.19
CA ARG A 92 3.66 13.53 21.00
C ARG A 92 4.02 13.26 19.55
N LEU A 93 3.18 12.53 18.81
CA LEU A 93 3.37 12.30 17.38
C LEU A 93 3.38 13.63 16.60
N ALA A 94 2.53 14.58 16.96
CA ALA A 94 2.50 15.90 16.34
C ALA A 94 3.78 16.69 16.59
N GLU A 95 4.32 16.65 17.81
CA GLU A 95 5.61 17.26 18.15
C GLU A 95 6.75 16.65 17.32
N LEU A 96 6.82 15.31 17.25
CA LEU A 96 7.86 14.59 16.51
C LEU A 96 7.80 14.89 15.01
N TYR A 97 6.59 14.98 14.43
CA TYR A 97 6.39 15.35 13.03
C TYR A 97 6.61 16.84 12.72
N ALA A 98 6.74 17.69 13.73
CA ALA A 98 7.11 19.10 13.56
C ALA A 98 8.64 19.34 13.54
N LEU A 99 9.44 18.34 13.92
CA LEU A 99 10.91 18.45 13.87
C LEU A 99 11.36 18.51 12.40
N LEU A 100 12.32 19.39 12.09
CA LEU A 100 12.86 19.47 10.71
C LEU A 100 13.74 18.26 10.38
N GLU A 101 14.54 17.81 11.34
CA GLU A 101 15.48 16.68 11.21
C GLU A 101 15.37 15.79 12.46
N PRO A 102 14.52 14.76 12.45
CA PRO A 102 14.42 13.84 13.58
C PRO A 102 15.65 12.94 13.62
N GLY A 103 16.24 12.80 14.82
CA GLY A 103 17.29 11.81 15.06
C GLY A 103 16.74 10.39 15.22
N ASP A 104 17.63 9.41 15.34
CA ASP A 104 17.26 7.99 15.42
C ASP A 104 16.33 7.67 16.60
N GLU A 105 16.53 8.33 17.75
CA GLU A 105 15.67 8.15 18.92
C GLU A 105 14.23 8.64 18.68
N GLN A 106 14.08 9.81 18.04
CA GLN A 106 12.77 10.35 17.68
C GLN A 106 12.06 9.50 16.65
N ILE A 107 12.79 8.96 15.67
CA ILE A 107 12.25 8.04 14.67
C ILE A 107 11.78 6.74 15.32
N ALA A 108 12.58 6.17 16.23
CA ALA A 108 12.19 4.98 16.98
C ALA A 108 10.96 5.23 17.86
N GLU A 109 10.84 6.40 18.46
CA GLU A 109 9.67 6.80 19.24
C GLU A 109 8.41 6.89 18.36
N VAL A 110 8.50 7.46 17.14
CA VAL A 110 7.40 7.47 16.19
C VAL A 110 6.96 6.05 15.88
N VAL A 111 7.88 5.16 15.52
CA VAL A 111 7.55 3.75 15.22
C VAL A 111 6.84 3.09 16.39
N ALA A 112 7.32 3.28 17.61
CA ALA A 112 6.67 2.74 18.82
C ALA A 112 5.24 3.28 19.02
N ILE A 113 4.97 4.55 18.71
CA ILE A 113 3.62 5.11 18.72
C ILE A 113 2.74 4.45 17.67
N LEU A 114 3.25 4.27 16.44
CA LEU A 114 2.51 3.62 15.36
C LEU A 114 2.15 2.17 15.73
N GLU A 115 3.06 1.43 16.35
CA GLU A 115 2.82 0.03 16.78
C GLU A 115 1.75 -0.05 17.85
N ARG A 116 1.88 0.70 18.95
CA ARG A 116 0.91 0.63 20.06
C ARG A 116 -0.45 1.24 19.72
N SER A 117 -0.55 2.07 18.68
CA SER A 117 -1.83 2.55 18.16
C SER A 117 -2.58 1.51 17.31
N GLY A 118 -1.94 0.38 16.97
CA GLY A 118 -2.50 -0.64 16.06
C GLY A 118 -2.42 -0.27 14.57
N ALA A 119 -1.66 0.78 14.22
CA ALA A 119 -1.56 1.27 12.85
C ALA A 119 -0.94 0.25 11.89
N GLN A 120 0.00 -0.57 12.37
CA GLN A 120 0.61 -1.64 11.58
C GLN A 120 -0.41 -2.69 11.17
N ASP A 121 -1.15 -3.21 12.15
CA ASP A 121 -2.14 -4.28 11.92
C ASP A 121 -3.28 -3.80 11.03
N PHE A 122 -3.76 -2.57 11.26
CA PHE A 122 -4.77 -1.94 10.40
C PHE A 122 -4.29 -1.84 8.95
N THR A 123 -3.08 -1.33 8.73
CA THR A 123 -2.54 -1.16 7.37
C THR A 123 -2.31 -2.51 6.69
N ARG A 124 -1.84 -3.53 7.45
CA ARG A 124 -1.69 -4.89 6.94
C ARG A 124 -3.04 -5.49 6.53
N ALA A 125 -4.07 -5.32 7.35
CA ALA A 125 -5.41 -5.80 7.02
C ALA A 125 -5.97 -5.14 5.75
N GLU A 126 -5.78 -3.83 5.57
CA GLU A 126 -6.19 -3.13 4.36
C GLU A 126 -5.37 -3.58 3.12
N ALA A 127 -4.05 -3.77 3.25
CA ALA A 127 -3.22 -4.30 2.16
C ALA A 127 -3.67 -5.71 1.74
N GLN A 128 -3.98 -6.58 2.71
CA GLN A 128 -4.53 -7.91 2.44
C GLN A 128 -5.89 -7.84 1.76
N ARG A 129 -6.79 -6.99 2.22
CA ARG A 129 -8.11 -6.81 1.62
C ARG A 129 -8.02 -6.45 0.14
N TYR A 130 -7.19 -5.46 -0.22
CA TYR A 130 -7.01 -5.07 -1.62
C TYR A 130 -6.26 -6.12 -2.44
N ARG A 131 -5.34 -6.87 -1.85
CA ARG A 131 -4.71 -8.02 -2.51
C ARG A 131 -5.74 -9.09 -2.84
N ASP A 132 -6.60 -9.42 -1.91
CA ASP A 132 -7.64 -10.44 -2.10
C ASP A 132 -8.67 -9.99 -3.14
N GLU A 133 -9.06 -8.69 -3.15
CA GLU A 133 -9.89 -8.08 -4.18
C GLU A 133 -9.21 -8.16 -5.56
N CYS A 134 -7.92 -7.84 -5.64
CA CYS A 134 -7.12 -7.95 -6.86
C CYS A 134 -7.10 -9.39 -7.40
N LEU A 135 -6.88 -10.39 -6.55
CA LEU A 135 -6.88 -11.80 -6.95
C LEU A 135 -8.27 -12.25 -7.40
N ALA A 136 -9.33 -11.82 -6.73
CA ALA A 136 -10.71 -12.14 -7.12
C ALA A 136 -11.08 -11.53 -8.48
N GLU A 137 -10.71 -10.28 -8.74
CA GLU A 137 -10.90 -9.65 -10.06
C GLU A 137 -10.13 -10.42 -11.14
N LEU A 138 -8.87 -10.80 -10.89
CA LEU A 138 -8.07 -11.59 -11.83
C LEU A 138 -8.69 -12.96 -12.11
N ASP A 139 -9.24 -13.63 -11.10
CA ASP A 139 -9.88 -14.94 -11.25
C ASP A 139 -11.20 -14.86 -12.04
N ALA A 140 -11.92 -13.75 -11.94
CA ALA A 140 -13.14 -13.49 -12.68
C ALA A 140 -12.90 -13.18 -14.18
N LEU A 141 -11.67 -12.82 -14.57
CA LEU A 141 -11.35 -12.47 -15.95
C LEU A 141 -11.27 -13.70 -16.85
N THR A 142 -11.78 -13.56 -18.07
CA THR A 142 -11.55 -14.54 -19.14
C THR A 142 -10.11 -14.37 -19.65
N VAL A 143 -9.31 -15.43 -19.55
CA VAL A 143 -7.90 -15.44 -20.01
C VAL A 143 -7.76 -16.43 -21.13
N VAL A 144 -7.16 -16.01 -22.23
CA VAL A 144 -6.92 -16.87 -23.42
C VAL A 144 -5.87 -17.94 -23.09
N GLU A 145 -4.87 -17.59 -22.28
CA GLU A 145 -3.79 -18.50 -21.88
C GLU A 145 -3.78 -18.70 -20.35
N PRO A 146 -4.14 -19.90 -19.85
CA PRO A 146 -4.17 -20.18 -18.40
C PRO A 146 -2.84 -19.92 -17.69
N GLY A 147 -1.71 -20.18 -18.35
CA GLY A 147 -0.38 -19.93 -17.81
C GLY A 147 -0.08 -18.44 -17.54
N ALA A 148 -0.73 -17.52 -18.25
CA ALA A 148 -0.58 -16.08 -18.02
C ALA A 148 -1.20 -15.66 -16.68
N ARG A 149 -2.36 -16.23 -16.31
CA ARG A 149 -3.01 -15.97 -15.01
C ARG A 149 -2.11 -16.36 -13.84
N GLU A 150 -1.54 -17.54 -13.88
CA GLU A 150 -0.66 -18.05 -12.82
C GLU A 150 0.63 -17.22 -12.70
N LYS A 151 1.19 -16.76 -13.81
CA LYS A 151 2.32 -15.81 -13.79
C LYS A 151 1.95 -14.49 -13.11
N LEU A 152 0.78 -13.91 -13.43
CA LEU A 152 0.29 -12.70 -12.79
C LEU A 152 0.06 -12.89 -11.29
N LYS A 153 -0.56 -14.00 -10.87
CA LYS A 153 -0.72 -14.35 -9.45
C LYS A 153 0.63 -14.44 -8.75
N GLY A 154 1.62 -15.07 -9.35
CA GLY A 154 2.98 -15.15 -8.81
C GLY A 154 3.63 -13.77 -8.60
N ILE A 155 3.44 -12.85 -9.54
CA ILE A 155 3.93 -11.47 -9.43
C ILE A 155 3.22 -10.74 -8.27
N ILE A 156 1.88 -10.85 -8.19
CA ILE A 156 1.09 -10.21 -7.13
C ILE A 156 1.55 -10.66 -5.75
N VAL A 157 1.68 -11.99 -5.54
CA VAL A 157 2.13 -12.56 -4.27
C VAL A 157 3.56 -12.12 -3.94
N GLY A 158 4.46 -12.04 -4.94
CA GLY A 158 5.84 -11.61 -4.74
C GLY A 158 5.99 -10.12 -4.41
N VAL A 159 5.10 -9.28 -4.93
CA VAL A 159 5.15 -7.83 -4.77
C VAL A 159 4.38 -7.36 -3.53
N ILE A 160 3.33 -8.09 -3.13
CA ILE A 160 2.46 -7.75 -1.99
C ILE A 160 2.64 -8.84 -0.91
N SER A 161 3.79 -8.79 -0.23
CA SER A 161 4.22 -9.85 0.72
C SER A 161 4.36 -9.38 2.17
N ALA A 162 3.99 -8.15 2.51
CA ALA A 162 4.09 -7.60 3.86
C ALA A 162 2.95 -8.01 4.79
#